data_1d53b4b45fccfa2efc0960e38a8f2f2a
#
_entry.id   1d53b4b45fccfa2efc0960e38a8f2f2a
#
_cell.length_a   1.000
_cell.length_b   1.000
_cell.length_c   1.000
_cell.angle_alpha   90.00
_cell.angle_beta   90.00
_cell.angle_gamma   90.00
#
_symmetry.space_group_name_H-M   'P 1'
#
loop_
_entity.id
_entity.type
_entity.pdbx_description
1 polymer ?
#
loop_
_entity_poly.entity_id
_entity_poly.type
_entity_poly.pdbx_seq_one_letter_code
_entity_poly.pdbx_strand_id
1 'polypeptide(L)'
;MAALPIISLNSPTLPDDLSTACSETGFFYLTDHGIPQPFLDSVIELSRQFFLEASAEQKDGIRRRTVQEGGDGARGYQVMGENVTKGRRDWHEGVDF
;
A
#
# COMPACT_ATOMS: atom_id res chain seq x y z
N MET A 1 5.06 -4.04 25.70
CA MET A 1 5.09 -4.23 24.21
C MET A 1 6.49 -3.90 23.71
N ALA A 2 7.08 -4.78 22.96
CA ALA A 2 8.39 -4.50 22.36
C ALA A 2 8.26 -3.43 21.26
N ALA A 3 9.24 -2.54 21.19
CA ALA A 3 9.32 -1.57 20.10
C ALA A 3 9.58 -2.30 18.79
N LEU A 4 9.10 -1.72 17.68
CA LEU A 4 9.41 -2.25 16.36
C LEU A 4 10.90 -2.10 16.07
N PRO A 5 11.55 -3.13 15.52
CA PRO A 5 12.95 -3.04 15.15
C PRO A 5 13.15 -2.07 13.99
N ILE A 6 14.31 -1.43 13.96
CA ILE A 6 14.77 -0.56 12.87
C ILE A 6 15.89 -1.30 12.15
N ILE A 7 15.71 -1.55 10.87
CA ILE A 7 16.67 -2.32 10.06
C ILE A 7 17.19 -1.44 8.94
N SER A 8 18.53 -1.33 8.87
CA SER A 8 19.20 -0.65 7.75
C SER A 8 19.45 -1.63 6.61
N LEU A 9 19.15 -1.21 5.36
CA LEU A 9 19.52 -1.98 4.18
C LEU A 9 21.05 -2.17 4.03
N ASN A 10 21.83 -1.35 4.73
CA ASN A 10 23.29 -1.45 4.73
C ASN A 10 23.83 -2.31 5.88
N SER A 11 22.96 -2.94 6.66
CA SER A 11 23.39 -3.79 7.78
C SER A 11 24.24 -4.94 7.28
N PRO A 12 25.39 -5.21 7.92
CA PRO A 12 26.22 -6.36 7.56
C PRO A 12 25.57 -7.70 7.91
N THR A 13 24.51 -7.69 8.75
CA THR A 13 23.76 -8.88 9.18
C THR A 13 22.33 -8.84 8.67
N LEU A 14 22.07 -8.20 7.53
CA LEU A 14 20.72 -7.96 7.00
C LEU A 14 19.83 -9.22 6.91
N PRO A 15 20.29 -10.36 6.38
CA PRO A 15 19.45 -11.56 6.33
C PRO A 15 18.98 -12.03 7.71
N ASP A 16 19.87 -12.03 8.69
CA ASP A 16 19.53 -12.43 10.05
C ASP A 16 18.59 -11.41 10.73
N ASP A 17 18.84 -10.12 10.52
CA ASP A 17 18.00 -9.05 11.05
C ASP A 17 16.55 -9.18 10.52
N LEU A 18 16.40 -9.41 9.22
CA LEU A 18 15.10 -9.61 8.59
C LEU A 18 14.41 -10.87 9.10
N SER A 19 15.14 -11.96 9.19
CA SER A 19 14.59 -13.23 9.70
C SER A 19 14.07 -13.07 11.12
N THR A 20 14.85 -12.42 11.97
CA THR A 20 14.47 -12.16 13.36
C THR A 20 13.23 -11.26 13.44
N ALA A 21 13.22 -10.15 12.69
CA ALA A 21 12.10 -9.23 12.68
C ALA A 21 10.80 -9.91 12.21
N CYS A 22 10.88 -10.69 11.14
CA CYS A 22 9.71 -11.40 10.60
C CYS A 22 9.19 -12.49 11.55
N SER A 23 10.10 -13.15 12.29
CA SER A 23 9.72 -14.22 13.20
C SER A 23 9.18 -13.71 14.53
N GLU A 24 9.71 -12.60 15.04
CA GLU A 24 9.38 -12.11 16.39
C GLU A 24 8.26 -11.08 16.39
N THR A 25 8.37 -10.01 15.59
CA THR A 25 7.40 -8.91 15.58
C THR A 25 6.49 -8.90 14.36
N GLY A 26 6.96 -9.43 13.23
CA GLY A 26 6.24 -9.40 11.96
C GLY A 26 6.29 -8.07 11.22
N PHE A 27 6.85 -7.03 11.84
CA PHE A 27 6.99 -5.68 11.28
C PHE A 27 8.32 -5.09 11.64
N PHE A 28 8.80 -4.17 10.81
CA PHE A 28 10.02 -3.42 11.09
C PHE A 28 10.02 -2.09 10.34
N TYR A 29 10.82 -1.14 10.83
CA TYR A 29 11.15 0.07 10.07
C TYR A 29 12.37 -0.18 9.22
N LEU A 30 12.34 0.24 7.97
CA LEU A 30 13.47 0.12 7.05
C LEU A 30 14.14 1.48 6.88
N THR A 31 15.45 1.52 7.01
CA THR A 31 16.27 2.72 6.78
C THR A 31 17.31 2.46 5.68
N ASP A 32 17.95 3.52 5.21
CA ASP A 32 18.99 3.46 4.16
C ASP A 32 18.50 2.81 2.86
N HIS A 33 17.21 2.97 2.58
CA HIS A 33 16.57 2.41 1.37
C HIS A 33 16.79 3.25 0.11
N GLY A 34 17.41 4.42 0.23
CA GLY A 34 17.75 5.25 -0.93
C GLY A 34 16.58 6.09 -1.47
N ILE A 35 15.40 6.02 -0.87
CA ILE A 35 14.25 6.84 -1.29
C ILE A 35 14.25 8.12 -0.44
N PRO A 36 14.37 9.32 -1.06
CA PRO A 36 14.37 10.57 -0.30
C PRO A 36 13.06 10.77 0.48
N GLN A 37 13.16 11.25 1.72
CA GLN A 37 11.98 11.51 2.55
C GLN A 37 10.99 12.49 1.91
N PRO A 38 11.42 13.60 1.25
CA PRO A 38 10.49 14.47 0.56
C PRO A 38 9.66 13.77 -0.51
N PHE A 39 10.23 12.76 -1.19
CA PHE A 39 9.49 11.97 -2.16
C PHE A 39 8.40 11.12 -1.48
N LEU A 40 8.74 10.45 -0.38
CA LEU A 40 7.76 9.67 0.39
C LEU A 40 6.63 10.57 0.90
N ASP A 41 6.96 11.74 1.43
CA ASP A 41 5.96 12.70 1.92
C ASP A 41 5.04 13.16 0.79
N SER A 42 5.58 13.39 -0.41
CA SER A 42 4.78 13.80 -1.57
C SER A 42 3.83 12.69 -2.03
N VAL A 43 4.25 11.43 -1.99
CA VAL A 43 3.37 10.30 -2.34
C VAL A 43 2.22 10.17 -1.34
N ILE A 44 2.50 10.32 -0.06
CA ILE A 44 1.46 10.31 0.99
C ILE A 44 0.48 11.46 0.77
N GLU A 45 0.95 12.67 0.51
CA GLU A 45 0.07 13.83 0.29
C GLU A 45 -0.76 13.68 -0.99
N LEU A 46 -0.18 13.19 -2.08
CA LEU A 46 -0.92 12.91 -3.31
C LEU A 46 -1.99 11.84 -3.11
N SER A 47 -1.68 10.81 -2.34
CA SER A 47 -2.65 9.77 -1.98
C SER A 47 -3.81 10.37 -1.18
N ARG A 48 -3.49 11.21 -0.21
CA ARG A 48 -4.51 11.91 0.60
C ARG A 48 -5.41 12.77 -0.29
N GLN A 49 -4.83 13.56 -1.17
CA GLN A 49 -5.57 14.41 -2.10
C GLN A 49 -6.50 13.58 -2.99
N PHE A 50 -5.99 12.48 -3.54
CA PHE A 50 -6.80 11.61 -4.40
C PHE A 50 -8.00 11.05 -3.65
N PHE A 51 -7.79 10.43 -2.49
CA PHE A 51 -8.89 9.77 -1.79
C PHE A 51 -9.89 10.74 -1.18
N LEU A 52 -9.46 11.92 -0.73
CA LEU A 52 -10.32 12.90 -0.08
C LEU A 52 -10.90 13.94 -1.03
N GLU A 53 -10.22 14.28 -2.11
CA GLU A 53 -10.59 15.43 -2.96
C GLU A 53 -11.01 15.05 -4.38
N ALA A 54 -10.57 13.91 -4.92
CA ALA A 54 -11.00 13.49 -6.24
C ALA A 54 -12.51 13.21 -6.24
N SER A 55 -13.19 13.65 -7.30
CA SER A 55 -14.62 13.41 -7.46
C SER A 55 -14.90 11.92 -7.74
N ALA A 56 -16.14 11.50 -7.49
CA ALA A 56 -16.57 10.15 -7.84
C ALA A 56 -16.38 9.87 -9.34
N GLU A 57 -16.61 10.86 -10.19
CA GLU A 57 -16.42 10.75 -11.64
C GLU A 57 -14.95 10.55 -12.00
N GLN A 58 -14.04 11.29 -11.38
CA GLN A 58 -12.61 11.13 -11.60
C GLN A 58 -12.12 9.74 -11.16
N LYS A 59 -12.57 9.28 -10.00
CA LYS A 59 -12.24 7.94 -9.49
C LYS A 59 -12.78 6.86 -10.41
N ASP A 60 -14.03 6.99 -10.89
CA ASP A 60 -14.64 6.04 -11.81
C ASP A 60 -13.89 5.97 -13.15
N GLY A 61 -13.31 7.07 -13.60
CA GLY A 61 -12.51 7.12 -14.83
C GLY A 61 -11.30 6.19 -14.83
N ILE A 62 -10.79 5.84 -13.65
CA ILE A 62 -9.66 4.90 -13.49
C ILE A 62 -10.08 3.64 -12.74
N ARG A 63 -11.36 3.34 -12.69
CA ARG A 63 -11.90 2.16 -12.01
C ARG A 63 -11.31 0.87 -12.58
N ARG A 64 -11.05 -0.09 -11.68
CA ARG A 64 -10.64 -1.44 -12.06
C ARG A 64 -11.70 -2.05 -12.98
N ARG A 65 -11.25 -2.58 -14.12
CA ARG A 65 -12.13 -3.19 -15.12
C ARG A 65 -11.80 -4.67 -15.27
N THR A 66 -12.84 -5.46 -15.43
CA THR A 66 -12.70 -6.90 -15.68
C THR A 66 -12.11 -7.14 -17.06
N VAL A 67 -11.64 -8.38 -17.30
CA VAL A 67 -11.15 -8.79 -18.63
C VAL A 67 -12.26 -8.65 -19.67
N GLN A 68 -13.50 -8.95 -19.32
CA GLN A 68 -14.67 -8.80 -20.19
C GLN A 68 -14.95 -7.34 -20.56
N GLU A 69 -14.59 -6.41 -19.68
CA GLU A 69 -14.71 -4.96 -19.93
C GLU A 69 -13.49 -4.37 -20.67
N GLY A 70 -12.52 -5.21 -21.02
CA GLY A 70 -11.30 -4.78 -21.71
C GLY A 70 -10.15 -4.39 -20.78
N GLY A 71 -10.28 -4.64 -19.48
CA GLY A 71 -9.24 -4.41 -18.48
C GLY A 71 -8.42 -5.67 -18.20
N ASP A 72 -7.53 -5.58 -17.20
CA ASP A 72 -6.74 -6.72 -16.73
C ASP A 72 -7.31 -7.39 -15.48
N GLY A 73 -8.39 -6.86 -14.93
CA GLY A 73 -9.05 -7.38 -13.73
C GLY A 73 -8.33 -7.06 -12.41
N ALA A 74 -7.19 -6.38 -12.46
CA ALA A 74 -6.35 -6.15 -11.28
C ALA A 74 -6.11 -4.66 -11.00
N ARG A 75 -5.66 -3.92 -11.98
CA ARG A 75 -5.27 -2.50 -11.81
C ARG A 75 -6.46 -1.57 -11.84
N GLY A 76 -6.34 -0.49 -11.10
CA GLY A 76 -7.31 0.58 -11.10
C GLY A 76 -7.91 0.86 -9.75
N TYR A 77 -8.86 1.79 -9.74
CA TYR A 77 -9.57 2.20 -8.54
C TYR A 77 -10.59 1.15 -8.11
N GLN A 78 -10.61 0.86 -6.82
CA GLN A 78 -11.57 -0.03 -6.19
C GLN A 78 -12.46 0.78 -5.26
N VAL A 79 -13.76 0.72 -5.52
CA VAL A 79 -14.76 1.49 -4.76
C VAL A 79 -14.88 0.94 -3.34
N MET A 80 -15.17 1.83 -2.39
CA MET A 80 -15.41 1.41 -1.02
C MET A 80 -16.53 0.36 -0.96
N GLY A 81 -16.25 -0.78 -0.33
CA GLY A 81 -17.19 -1.89 -0.23
C GLY A 81 -17.23 -2.82 -1.44
N GLU A 82 -16.40 -2.59 -2.46
CA GLU A 82 -16.32 -3.46 -3.64
C GLU A 82 -15.73 -4.82 -3.31
N ASN A 83 -14.70 -4.83 -2.48
CA ASN A 83 -14.02 -6.07 -2.09
C ASN A 83 -14.80 -6.77 -0.96
N VAL A 84 -14.80 -8.09 -1.02
CA VAL A 84 -15.52 -8.94 -0.07
C VAL A 84 -14.56 -9.97 0.51
N THR A 85 -14.52 -10.06 1.85
CA THR A 85 -13.74 -11.05 2.56
C THR A 85 -14.68 -11.87 3.45
N LYS A 86 -14.68 -13.18 3.27
CA LYS A 86 -15.53 -14.11 4.04
C LYS A 86 -17.02 -13.70 4.03
N GLY A 87 -17.53 -13.26 2.87
CA GLY A 87 -18.91 -12.86 2.69
C GLY A 87 -19.27 -11.47 3.21
N ARG A 88 -18.31 -10.72 3.74
CA ARG A 88 -18.53 -9.36 4.24
C ARG A 88 -17.81 -8.34 3.37
N ARG A 89 -18.46 -7.19 3.14
CA ARG A 89 -17.85 -6.08 2.41
C ARG A 89 -16.73 -5.47 3.22
N ASP A 90 -15.62 -5.20 2.54
CA ASP A 90 -14.49 -4.47 3.13
C ASP A 90 -14.73 -2.98 2.96
N TRP A 91 -14.77 -2.26 4.07
CA TRP A 91 -15.02 -0.82 4.08
C TRP A 91 -13.72 -0.05 3.83
N HIS A 92 -13.16 -0.26 2.65
CA HIS A 92 -11.99 0.48 2.18
C HIS A 92 -12.12 0.77 0.68
N GLU A 93 -11.36 1.76 0.23
CA GLU A 93 -11.12 2.01 -1.19
C GLU A 93 -9.63 1.96 -1.45
N GLY A 94 -9.24 1.72 -2.69
CA GLY A 94 -7.83 1.59 -3.05
C GLY A 94 -7.58 1.83 -4.50
N VAL A 95 -6.32 1.99 -4.85
CA VAL A 95 -5.84 2.05 -6.24
C VAL A 95 -4.66 1.13 -6.39
N ASP A 96 -4.75 0.21 -7.34
CA ASP A 96 -3.64 -0.67 -7.73
C ASP A 96 -3.08 -0.23 -9.08
N PHE A 97 -1.74 -0.19 -9.18
CA PHE A 97 -1.03 0.20 -10.40
C PHE A 97 -0.47 -1.00 -11.15
#